data_b28e7f0f6d0ca6f74177de37af3c36bb
#
_entry.id   b28e7f0f6d0ca6f74177de37af3c36bb
#
_cell.length_a   1.000
_cell.length_b   1.000
_cell.length_c   1.000
_cell.angle_alpha   90.00
_cell.angle_beta   90.00
_cell.angle_gamma   90.00
#
_symmetry.space_group_name_H-M   'P 1'
#
loop_
_entity.id
_entity.type
_entity.pdbx_description
1 polymer ?
#
loop_
_entity_poly.entity_id
_entity_poly.type
_entity_poly.pdbx_seq_one_letter_code
_entity_poly.pdbx_strand_id
1 'polypeptide(L)'
;MSGLHGTLGFLTVVVAVVTSNMALAFAPGNVPCRPKASGLPRPSVINVSQVASVSRSTLTERVGRVPESTMRQVDDGLRLVLSL
;
A
#
# COMPACT_ATOMS: atom_id res chain seq x y z
N MET A 1 -7.31 1.99 -9.80
CA MET A 1 -8.12 2.75 -8.88
C MET A 1 -9.02 3.80 -9.46
N SER A 2 -9.23 3.74 -10.73
CA SER A 2 -10.08 4.73 -11.40
C SER A 2 -11.51 4.77 -10.84
N GLY A 3 -12.04 3.65 -10.38
CA GLY A 3 -13.37 3.63 -9.80
C GLY A 3 -13.57 4.53 -8.60
N LEU A 4 -12.49 4.94 -7.96
CA LEU A 4 -12.55 5.84 -6.82
C LEU A 4 -12.37 7.29 -7.20
N HIS A 5 -12.23 7.57 -8.49
CA HIS A 5 -12.00 8.92 -8.96
C HIS A 5 -13.27 9.70 -9.17
N GLY A 6 -14.39 9.21 -8.75
CA GLY A 6 -15.60 9.99 -8.75
C GLY A 6 -15.56 11.06 -7.67
N THR A 7 -16.74 11.53 -7.32
CA THR A 7 -16.90 12.58 -6.32
C THR A 7 -16.21 12.25 -5.00
N LEU A 8 -16.23 10.99 -4.59
CA LEU A 8 -15.62 10.57 -3.34
C LEU A 8 -14.10 10.47 -3.44
N GLY A 9 -13.57 10.19 -4.63
CA GLY A 9 -12.16 9.91 -4.80
C GLY A 9 -11.23 11.07 -4.47
N PHE A 10 -11.68 12.30 -4.62
CA PHE A 10 -10.83 13.44 -4.28
C PHE A 10 -10.93 13.86 -2.82
N LEU A 11 -11.90 13.35 -2.07
CA LEU A 11 -12.02 13.62 -0.63
C LEU A 11 -11.33 12.54 0.21
N THR A 12 -11.38 11.31 -0.25
CA THR A 12 -10.80 10.19 0.47
C THR A 12 -9.96 9.33 -0.47
N VAL A 13 -9.01 8.61 0.11
CA VAL A 13 -8.20 7.63 -0.62
C VAL A 13 -8.14 6.34 0.20
N VAL A 14 -7.99 5.22 -0.49
CA VAL A 14 -7.75 3.93 0.14
C VAL A 14 -6.25 3.74 0.22
N VAL A 15 -5.77 3.40 1.41
CA VAL A 15 -4.34 3.21 1.66
C VAL A 15 -4.09 1.85 2.28
N ALA A 16 -2.91 1.30 2.02
CA ALA A 16 -2.41 0.12 2.71
C ALA A 16 -1.36 0.57 3.73
N VAL A 17 -1.38 -0.05 4.89
CA VAL A 17 -0.41 0.27 5.95
C VAL A 17 0.96 -0.29 5.57
N VAL A 18 1.99 0.53 5.73
CA VAL A 18 3.39 0.12 5.57
C VAL A 18 4.03 0.08 6.94
N THR A 19 4.68 -1.03 7.25
CA THR A 19 5.30 -1.24 8.55
C THR A 19 6.75 -1.70 8.40
N SER A 20 7.58 -1.38 9.38
CA SER A 20 8.94 -1.90 9.45
C SER A 20 9.02 -3.26 10.17
N ASN A 21 7.91 -3.78 10.65
CA ASN A 21 7.87 -5.10 11.27
C ASN A 21 7.97 -6.19 10.20
N MET A 22 9.20 -6.66 9.95
CA MET A 22 9.48 -7.61 8.88
C MET A 22 8.86 -8.98 9.10
N ALA A 23 8.42 -9.31 10.31
CA ALA A 23 7.71 -10.57 10.56
C ALA A 23 6.41 -10.64 9.76
N LEU A 24 5.80 -9.49 9.46
CA LEU A 24 4.58 -9.44 8.68
C LEU A 24 4.78 -9.76 7.19
N ALA A 25 6.03 -9.84 6.72
CA ALA A 25 6.31 -10.24 5.34
C ALA A 25 5.83 -11.67 5.05
N PHE A 26 5.68 -12.50 6.06
CA PHE A 26 5.23 -13.88 5.90
C PHE A 26 3.71 -14.02 5.83
N ALA A 27 2.97 -12.98 6.15
CA ALA A 27 1.52 -13.04 6.05
C ALA A 27 1.09 -13.07 4.57
N PRO A 28 0.05 -13.85 4.23
CA PRO A 28 -0.39 -13.96 2.84
C PRO A 28 -0.72 -12.61 2.21
N GLY A 29 -0.22 -12.39 1.01
CA GLY A 29 -0.50 -11.20 0.24
C GLY A 29 0.35 -9.99 0.60
N ASN A 30 1.04 -9.98 1.73
CA ASN A 30 1.90 -8.87 2.11
C ASN A 30 3.14 -8.80 1.21
N VAL A 31 3.63 -7.58 0.97
CA VAL A 31 4.70 -7.35 0.02
C VAL A 31 5.88 -6.69 0.73
N PRO A 32 7.02 -7.39 0.85
CA PRO A 32 8.23 -6.76 1.36
C PRO A 32 8.76 -5.73 0.36
N CYS A 33 9.31 -4.66 0.89
CA CYS A 33 9.75 -3.54 0.09
C CYS A 33 11.10 -3.05 0.60
N ARG A 34 12.11 -3.03 -0.28
CA ARG A 34 13.43 -2.54 0.07
C ARG A 34 13.44 -1.01 0.14
N PRO A 35 14.37 -0.40 0.90
CA PRO A 35 14.46 1.05 0.98
C PRO A 35 14.55 1.72 -0.39
N LYS A 36 15.29 1.16 -1.34
CA LYS A 36 15.40 1.70 -2.69
C LYS A 36 14.05 1.73 -3.41
N ALA A 37 13.20 0.77 -3.12
CA ALA A 37 11.91 0.68 -3.78
C ALA A 37 10.83 1.53 -3.11
N SER A 38 10.95 1.77 -1.81
CA SER A 38 9.92 2.49 -1.05
C SER A 38 10.23 3.97 -0.84
N GLY A 39 11.51 4.33 -0.90
CA GLY A 39 11.95 5.67 -0.49
C GLY A 39 12.04 5.84 1.01
N LEU A 40 11.76 4.79 1.78
CA LEU A 40 11.85 4.82 3.24
C LEU A 40 13.25 4.40 3.69
N PRO A 41 13.69 4.83 4.88
CA PRO A 41 15.07 4.55 5.34
C PRO A 41 15.29 3.09 5.76
N ARG A 42 14.24 2.31 5.93
CA ARG A 42 14.33 0.91 6.38
C ARG A 42 13.59 -0.03 5.45
N PRO A 43 13.98 -1.31 5.42
CA PRO A 43 13.16 -2.33 4.81
C PRO A 43 11.77 -2.31 5.44
N SER A 44 10.74 -2.49 4.64
CA SER A 44 9.36 -2.35 5.07
C SER A 44 8.50 -3.42 4.44
N VAL A 45 7.29 -3.59 4.96
CA VAL A 45 6.28 -4.50 4.43
C VAL A 45 5.02 -3.71 4.14
N ILE A 46 4.49 -3.85 2.94
CA ILE A 46 3.16 -3.33 2.61
C ILE A 46 2.15 -4.35 3.09
N ASN A 47 1.38 -3.99 4.11
CA ASN A 47 0.43 -4.89 4.74
C ASN A 47 -0.92 -4.75 4.06
N VAL A 48 -1.17 -5.61 3.06
CA VAL A 48 -2.39 -5.53 2.25
C VAL A 48 -3.64 -5.95 3.02
N SER A 49 -3.49 -6.61 4.17
CA SER A 49 -4.64 -6.95 5.00
C SER A 49 -5.11 -5.78 5.87
N GLN A 50 -4.36 -4.71 5.90
CA GLN A 50 -4.72 -3.49 6.63
C GLN A 50 -4.89 -2.32 5.67
N VAL A 51 -5.97 -2.34 4.91
CA VAL A 51 -6.33 -1.20 4.07
C VAL A 51 -7.39 -0.38 4.79
N ALA A 52 -7.34 0.92 4.57
CA ALA A 52 -8.27 1.84 5.21
C ALA A 52 -8.54 3.02 4.29
N SER A 53 -9.70 3.62 4.44
CA SER A 53 -10.01 4.89 3.79
C SER A 53 -9.61 6.01 4.71
N VAL A 54 -8.83 6.94 4.19
CA VAL A 54 -8.42 8.10 4.96
C VAL A 54 -8.77 9.38 4.20
N SER A 55 -8.95 10.45 4.95
CA SER A 55 -9.16 11.75 4.35
C SER A 55 -7.90 12.17 3.60
N ARG A 56 -8.06 12.69 2.40
CA ARG A 56 -6.93 13.12 1.58
C ARG A 56 -6.06 14.15 2.28
N SER A 57 -6.65 14.97 3.11
CA SER A 57 -5.93 16.00 3.87
C SER A 57 -4.96 15.43 4.90
N THR A 58 -5.07 14.15 5.26
CA THR A 58 -4.12 13.53 6.19
C THR A 58 -2.83 13.12 5.51
N LEU A 59 -2.80 13.12 4.18
CA LEU A 59 -1.60 12.79 3.41
C LEU A 59 -0.76 14.05 3.26
N THR A 60 0.21 14.23 4.14
CA THR A 60 0.96 15.49 4.26
C THR A 60 2.34 15.45 3.62
N GLU A 61 2.91 14.26 3.41
CA GLU A 61 4.25 14.14 2.87
C GLU A 61 4.34 12.98 1.89
N ARG A 62 4.93 13.23 0.74
CA ARG A 62 5.23 12.18 -0.22
C ARG A 62 6.71 11.82 -0.11
N VAL A 63 7.02 10.59 0.29
CA VAL A 63 8.40 10.15 0.46
C VAL A 63 8.97 9.48 -0.79
N GLY A 64 8.11 8.99 -1.68
CA GLY A 64 8.60 8.34 -2.89
C GLY A 64 7.49 7.66 -3.66
N ARG A 65 7.90 6.82 -4.59
CA ARG A 65 6.99 6.04 -5.44
C ARG A 65 7.50 4.60 -5.46
N VAL A 66 6.60 3.63 -5.31
CA VAL A 66 6.99 2.23 -5.44
C VAL A 66 7.06 1.84 -6.92
N PRO A 67 7.98 0.93 -7.28
CA PRO A 67 8.08 0.44 -8.65
C PRO A 67 6.79 -0.25 -9.10
N GLU A 68 6.57 -0.26 -10.41
CA GLU A 68 5.40 -0.90 -10.98
C GLU A 68 5.34 -2.39 -10.64
N SER A 69 6.49 -3.07 -10.61
CA SER A 69 6.54 -4.48 -10.22
C SER A 69 6.07 -4.70 -8.79
N THR A 70 6.40 -3.78 -7.88
CA THR A 70 5.92 -3.84 -6.51
C THR A 70 4.41 -3.61 -6.45
N MET A 71 3.89 -2.68 -7.25
CA MET A 71 2.45 -2.45 -7.31
C MET A 71 1.69 -3.66 -7.83
N ARG A 72 2.26 -4.40 -8.78
CA ARG A 72 1.63 -5.65 -9.24
C ARG A 72 1.55 -6.68 -8.12
N GLN A 73 2.58 -6.77 -7.30
CA GLN A 73 2.56 -7.66 -6.14
C GLN A 73 1.48 -7.24 -5.13
N VAL A 74 1.33 -5.94 -4.93
CA VAL A 74 0.28 -5.41 -4.06
C VAL A 74 -1.10 -5.76 -4.63
N ASP A 75 -1.29 -5.58 -5.93
CA ASP A 75 -2.56 -5.93 -6.59
C ASP A 75 -2.88 -7.41 -6.41
N ASP A 76 -1.89 -8.28 -6.62
CA ASP A 76 -2.05 -9.71 -6.44
C ASP A 76 -2.36 -10.06 -4.99
N GLY A 77 -1.68 -9.41 -4.05
CA GLY A 77 -1.93 -9.59 -2.63
C GLY A 77 -3.35 -9.18 -2.24
N LEU A 78 -3.83 -8.07 -2.79
CA LEU A 78 -5.20 -7.62 -2.53
C LEU A 78 -6.22 -8.61 -3.09
N ARG A 79 -5.98 -9.16 -4.28
CA ARG A 79 -6.85 -10.18 -4.85
C ARG A 79 -6.91 -11.41 -3.95
N LEU A 80 -5.77 -11.83 -3.43
CA LEU A 80 -5.70 -12.97 -2.53
C LEU A 80 -6.50 -12.72 -1.25
N VAL A 81 -6.27 -11.58 -0.61
CA VAL A 81 -6.91 -11.26 0.67
C VAL A 81 -8.41 -11.02 0.51
N LEU A 82 -8.83 -10.40 -0.59
CA LEU A 82 -10.22 -10.08 -0.85
C LEU A 82 -10.95 -11.17 -1.64
N SER A 83 -10.26 -12.23 -2.03
CA SER A 83 -10.82 -13.34 -2.82
C SER A 83 -11.40 -12.89 -4.17
N LEU A 84 -10.69 -12.00 -4.82
CA LEU A 84 -11.11 -11.48 -6.12
C LEU A 84 -10.60 -12.33 -7.29
#